data_95d72d6f92e13bd49e114129bd7a967c
#
_entry.id   95d72d6f92e13bd49e114129bd7a967c
#
_cell.length_a   1.000
_cell.length_b   1.000
_cell.length_c   1.000
_cell.angle_alpha   90.00
_cell.angle_beta   90.00
_cell.angle_gamma   90.00
#
_symmetry.space_group_name_H-M   'P 1'
#
loop_
_entity.id
_entity.type
_entity.pdbx_description
1 polymer ?
#
loop_
_entity_poly.entity_id
_entity_poly.type
_entity_poly.pdbx_seq_one_letter_code
_entity_poly.pdbx_strand_id
1 'polypeptide(L)'
;MIGGGNPILIQSMTNTRTENVDATVEQIAGLEAAGCEIIRCAVPTMEAAQAIGEIKKRVHIPVVADIHFDYRLAIAAMENGVDKIRINPGNIGSLDRIKAVVDVAKERNIPIRVGVNSGSLEKNLVEKYGGVTAEGLVESALDKVRIIEDMDYDNLVISIKSSNVMMCVRAHELISAKTDYPLHVGITESGTVLTGSIKSAVGLGLILGQGIGDTIRVSLTGDPVEEIKAAKTILKTLGIRQSGIEIVSCPTCGRTSIDLIGLAEKVEKLAAGYEELNLKLAVM
;
A
#
# COMPACT_ATOMS: atom_id res chain seq x y z
N MET A 1 4.24 6.30 13.05
CA MET A 1 5.59 6.33 12.42
C MET A 1 5.69 5.12 11.51
N ILE A 2 6.37 5.20 10.37
CA ILE A 2 6.55 4.10 9.41
C ILE A 2 8.03 3.72 9.41
N GLY A 3 8.35 2.42 9.37
CA GLY A 3 9.73 1.92 9.44
C GLY A 3 10.33 1.91 10.85
N GLY A 4 11.63 1.63 10.96
CA GLY A 4 12.34 1.65 12.24
C GLY A 4 11.83 0.62 13.27
N GLY A 5 11.35 -0.54 12.83
CA GLY A 5 10.82 -1.58 13.70
C GLY A 5 9.39 -1.37 14.19
N ASN A 6 8.70 -0.33 13.72
CA ASN A 6 7.28 -0.13 13.97
C ASN A 6 6.43 -1.21 13.27
N PRO A 7 5.19 -1.48 13.74
CA PRO A 7 4.30 -2.42 13.08
C PRO A 7 4.05 -2.08 11.61
N ILE A 8 3.95 -3.09 10.75
CA ILE A 8 3.62 -2.93 9.34
C ILE A 8 2.19 -2.42 9.21
N LEU A 9 1.98 -1.29 8.55
CA LEU A 9 0.67 -0.66 8.42
C LEU A 9 -0.04 -1.07 7.12
N ILE A 10 -1.36 -1.27 7.22
CA ILE A 10 -2.23 -1.59 6.11
C ILE A 10 -2.72 -0.30 5.47
N GLN A 11 -2.40 -0.11 4.20
CA GLN A 11 -2.90 0.99 3.39
C GLN A 11 -3.90 0.49 2.35
N SER A 12 -4.99 1.23 2.13
CA SER A 12 -5.86 1.07 0.97
C SER A 12 -5.96 2.36 0.17
N MET A 13 -6.83 2.38 -0.82
CA MET A 13 -7.08 3.53 -1.69
C MET A 13 -8.57 3.66 -1.95
N THR A 14 -9.08 4.90 -1.88
CA THR A 14 -10.46 5.18 -2.27
C THR A 14 -10.65 4.98 -3.78
N ASN A 15 -11.83 4.54 -4.17
CA ASN A 15 -12.29 4.48 -5.56
C ASN A 15 -13.39 5.51 -5.87
N THR A 16 -13.74 6.33 -4.88
CA THR A 16 -14.60 7.51 -5.05
C THR A 16 -13.81 8.64 -5.74
N ARG A 17 -14.54 9.59 -6.34
CA ARG A 17 -13.93 10.83 -6.78
C ARG A 17 -13.62 11.69 -5.55
N THR A 18 -12.37 12.09 -5.39
CA THR A 18 -11.89 12.81 -4.19
C THR A 18 -12.60 14.15 -3.98
N GLU A 19 -13.00 14.81 -5.04
CA GLU A 19 -13.83 16.04 -4.99
C GLU A 19 -15.23 15.82 -4.43
N ASN A 20 -15.74 14.59 -4.43
CA ASN A 20 -16.95 14.21 -3.70
C ASN A 20 -16.60 13.88 -2.25
N VAL A 21 -16.48 14.92 -1.42
CA VAL A 21 -16.03 14.80 -0.04
C VAL A 21 -16.89 13.83 0.76
N ASP A 22 -18.21 13.91 0.66
CA ASP A 22 -19.12 13.09 1.46
C ASP A 22 -18.97 11.60 1.15
N ALA A 23 -18.99 11.23 -0.12
CA ALA A 23 -18.81 9.84 -0.55
C ALA A 23 -17.39 9.32 -0.19
N THR A 24 -16.38 10.19 -0.28
CA THR A 24 -15.00 9.81 0.06
C THR A 24 -14.83 9.59 1.56
N VAL A 25 -15.39 10.45 2.38
CA VAL A 25 -15.37 10.31 3.86
C VAL A 25 -16.14 9.06 4.29
N GLU A 26 -17.31 8.81 3.72
CA GLU A 26 -18.10 7.60 4.01
C GLU A 26 -17.31 6.33 3.67
N GLN A 27 -16.67 6.29 2.50
CA GLN A 27 -15.83 5.14 2.11
C GLN A 27 -14.62 4.98 3.04
N ILE A 28 -13.95 6.08 3.42
CA ILE A 28 -12.81 6.03 4.35
C ILE A 28 -13.25 5.50 5.71
N ALA A 29 -14.40 5.93 6.23
CA ALA A 29 -14.94 5.45 7.51
C ALA A 29 -15.21 3.93 7.45
N GLY A 30 -15.77 3.42 6.37
CA GLY A 30 -15.95 1.98 6.17
C GLY A 30 -14.63 1.21 6.10
N LEU A 31 -13.62 1.76 5.42
CA LEU A 31 -12.29 1.16 5.35
C LEU A 31 -11.56 1.20 6.70
N GLU A 32 -11.66 2.30 7.44
CA GLU A 32 -11.12 2.44 8.79
C GLU A 32 -11.75 1.41 9.74
N ALA A 33 -13.07 1.25 9.70
CA ALA A 33 -13.79 0.24 10.46
C ALA A 33 -13.36 -1.19 10.10
N ALA A 34 -12.96 -1.45 8.84
CA ALA A 34 -12.41 -2.74 8.42
C ALA A 34 -10.96 -2.96 8.87
N GLY A 35 -10.27 -1.91 9.36
CA GLY A 35 -8.89 -1.94 9.83
C GLY A 35 -7.86 -1.33 8.88
N CYS A 36 -8.28 -0.44 7.99
CA CYS A 36 -7.36 0.41 7.22
C CYS A 36 -6.67 1.40 8.14
N GLU A 37 -5.36 1.56 8.02
CA GLU A 37 -4.57 2.42 8.90
C GLU A 37 -3.98 3.62 8.17
N ILE A 38 -3.95 3.60 6.86
CA ILE A 38 -3.53 4.70 5.99
C ILE A 38 -4.42 4.67 4.75
N ILE A 39 -5.00 5.80 4.38
CA ILE A 39 -5.79 5.89 3.15
C ILE A 39 -5.10 6.71 2.08
N ARG A 40 -5.19 6.28 0.81
CA ARG A 40 -4.71 7.03 -0.34
C ARG A 40 -5.89 7.51 -1.18
N CYS A 41 -5.89 8.79 -1.52
CA CYS A 41 -6.87 9.42 -2.40
C CYS A 41 -6.19 9.87 -3.71
N ALA A 42 -6.82 9.64 -4.84
CA ALA A 42 -6.35 10.17 -6.11
C ALA A 42 -6.59 11.69 -6.16
N VAL A 43 -5.60 12.43 -6.65
CA VAL A 43 -5.71 13.89 -6.80
C VAL A 43 -5.42 14.28 -8.25
N PRO A 44 -6.38 14.08 -9.15
CA PRO A 44 -6.22 14.38 -10.57
C PRO A 44 -6.49 15.85 -10.93
N THR A 45 -7.17 16.61 -10.07
CA THR A 45 -7.60 17.98 -10.33
C THR A 45 -7.33 18.89 -9.12
N MET A 46 -7.42 20.21 -9.33
CA MET A 46 -7.26 21.17 -8.24
C MET A 46 -8.40 21.09 -7.23
N GLU A 47 -9.62 20.81 -7.68
CA GLU A 47 -10.77 20.58 -6.82
C GLU A 47 -10.55 19.39 -5.89
N ALA A 48 -9.96 18.29 -6.41
CA ALA A 48 -9.60 17.14 -5.60
C ALA A 48 -8.52 17.50 -4.57
N ALA A 49 -7.51 18.31 -4.94
CA ALA A 49 -6.47 18.76 -4.02
C ALA A 49 -7.05 19.64 -2.87
N GLN A 50 -8.00 20.52 -3.19
CA GLN A 50 -8.70 21.36 -2.20
C GLN A 50 -9.60 20.52 -1.29
N ALA A 51 -10.28 19.51 -1.84
CA ALA A 51 -11.17 18.62 -1.09
C ALA A 51 -10.43 17.85 0.03
N ILE A 52 -9.11 17.62 -0.09
CA ILE A 52 -8.28 16.98 0.95
C ILE A 52 -8.47 17.70 2.30
N GLY A 53 -8.53 19.02 2.31
CA GLY A 53 -8.71 19.80 3.55
C GLY A 53 -10.00 19.49 4.30
N GLU A 54 -11.11 19.31 3.58
CA GLU A 54 -12.39 18.94 4.19
C GLU A 54 -12.44 17.46 4.57
N ILE A 55 -11.84 16.58 3.76
CA ILE A 55 -11.70 15.15 4.09
C ILE A 55 -10.90 14.98 5.39
N LYS A 56 -9.77 15.66 5.52
CA LYS A 56 -8.89 15.58 6.70
C LYS A 56 -9.58 15.99 8.01
N LYS A 57 -10.54 16.88 7.97
CA LYS A 57 -11.30 17.29 9.17
C LYS A 57 -12.26 16.22 9.67
N ARG A 58 -12.59 15.24 8.83
CA ARG A 58 -13.67 14.26 9.05
C ARG A 58 -13.20 12.82 9.15
N VAL A 59 -11.89 12.55 8.92
CA VAL A 59 -11.30 11.21 8.98
C VAL A 59 -10.20 11.16 10.05
N HIS A 60 -9.95 9.98 10.63
CA HIS A 60 -9.01 9.82 11.74
C HIS A 60 -7.65 9.25 11.28
N ILE A 61 -7.65 8.46 10.21
CA ILE A 61 -6.43 7.85 9.66
C ILE A 61 -5.67 8.81 8.74
N PRO A 62 -4.34 8.68 8.64
CA PRO A 62 -3.52 9.48 7.73
C PRO A 62 -3.95 9.37 6.27
N VAL A 63 -3.99 10.50 5.58
CA VAL A 63 -4.35 10.60 4.16
C VAL A 63 -3.11 10.80 3.31
N VAL A 64 -3.00 10.02 2.23
CA VAL A 64 -1.95 10.14 1.22
C VAL A 64 -2.55 10.67 -0.09
N ALA A 65 -2.04 11.79 -0.59
CA ALA A 65 -2.42 12.30 -1.91
C ALA A 65 -1.59 11.63 -3.01
N ASP A 66 -2.28 11.05 -3.99
CA ASP A 66 -1.65 10.39 -5.14
C ASP A 66 -1.62 11.33 -6.34
N ILE A 67 -0.45 11.86 -6.64
CA ILE A 67 -0.21 12.83 -7.71
C ILE A 67 0.49 12.14 -8.89
N HIS A 68 -0.07 12.23 -10.08
CA HIS A 68 0.49 11.56 -11.25
C HIS A 68 1.42 12.45 -12.09
N PHE A 69 1.01 13.69 -12.41
CA PHE A 69 1.72 14.50 -13.39
C PHE A 69 1.92 15.96 -12.97
N ASP A 70 0.91 16.61 -12.42
CA ASP A 70 0.95 18.04 -12.15
C ASP A 70 1.48 18.35 -10.74
N TYR A 71 2.66 18.93 -10.68
CA TYR A 71 3.31 19.33 -9.42
C TYR A 71 2.49 20.33 -8.59
N ARG A 72 1.64 21.15 -9.23
CA ARG A 72 0.79 22.14 -8.53
C ARG A 72 -0.24 21.45 -7.67
N LEU A 73 -0.72 20.28 -8.08
CA LEU A 73 -1.66 19.48 -7.29
C LEU A 73 -0.99 18.90 -6.04
N ALA A 74 0.30 18.54 -6.12
CA ALA A 74 1.06 18.11 -4.95
C ALA A 74 1.19 19.25 -3.92
N ILE A 75 1.55 20.45 -4.38
CA ILE A 75 1.64 21.64 -3.53
C ILE A 75 0.29 21.93 -2.89
N ALA A 76 -0.79 22.03 -3.69
CA ALA A 76 -2.12 22.30 -3.19
C ALA A 76 -2.60 21.25 -2.17
N ALA A 77 -2.34 19.95 -2.40
CA ALA A 77 -2.68 18.91 -1.44
C ALA A 77 -1.92 19.06 -0.11
N MET A 78 -0.63 19.43 -0.16
CA MET A 78 0.17 19.70 1.03
C MET A 78 -0.32 20.95 1.79
N GLU A 79 -0.69 22.00 1.08
CA GLU A 79 -1.29 23.21 1.66
C GLU A 79 -2.64 22.94 2.33
N ASN A 80 -3.39 21.95 1.82
CA ASN A 80 -4.65 21.49 2.40
C ASN A 80 -4.47 20.40 3.48
N GLY A 81 -3.22 20.16 3.96
CA GLY A 81 -2.97 19.38 5.17
C GLY A 81 -2.93 17.86 4.97
N VAL A 82 -2.60 17.37 3.78
CA VAL A 82 -2.36 15.93 3.56
C VAL A 82 -1.16 15.46 4.42
N ASP A 83 -1.20 14.21 4.89
CA ASP A 83 -0.14 13.67 5.75
C ASP A 83 1.05 13.12 4.96
N LYS A 84 0.87 12.82 3.69
CA LYS A 84 1.93 12.31 2.77
C LYS A 84 1.51 12.53 1.33
N ILE A 85 2.48 12.77 0.46
CA ILE A 85 2.25 12.73 -0.98
C ILE A 85 2.90 11.49 -1.60
N ARG A 86 2.30 10.98 -2.66
CA ARG A 86 2.91 9.99 -3.55
C ARG A 86 3.11 10.58 -4.91
N ILE A 87 4.33 10.59 -5.38
CA ILE A 87 4.72 11.04 -6.71
C ILE A 87 5.62 10.02 -7.41
N ASN A 88 5.71 10.15 -8.73
CA ASN A 88 6.82 9.63 -9.50
C ASN A 88 7.57 10.86 -10.05
N PRO A 89 8.76 11.22 -9.54
CA PRO A 89 9.52 12.37 -9.99
C PRO A 89 9.70 12.42 -11.51
N GLY A 90 9.88 11.26 -12.16
CA GLY A 90 9.96 11.16 -13.63
C GLY A 90 8.71 11.63 -14.38
N ASN A 91 7.55 11.66 -13.73
CA ASN A 91 6.30 12.12 -14.34
C ASN A 91 5.98 13.59 -14.00
N ILE A 92 6.58 14.13 -12.96
CA ILE A 92 6.36 15.53 -12.50
C ILE A 92 6.95 16.53 -13.48
N GLY A 93 8.03 16.16 -14.15
CA GLY A 93 8.67 16.97 -15.21
C GLY A 93 10.04 17.49 -14.84
N SER A 94 10.30 18.80 -15.01
CA SER A 94 11.63 19.40 -14.80
C SER A 94 12.06 19.41 -13.32
N LEU A 95 13.38 19.49 -13.09
CA LEU A 95 13.96 19.60 -11.75
C LEU A 95 13.39 20.77 -10.95
N ASP A 96 13.10 21.91 -11.61
CA ASP A 96 12.48 23.07 -10.94
C ASP A 96 11.10 22.74 -10.35
N ARG A 97 10.30 21.93 -11.07
CA ARG A 97 8.97 21.50 -10.59
C ARG A 97 9.10 20.53 -9.42
N ILE A 98 10.05 19.60 -9.50
CA ILE A 98 10.34 18.68 -8.40
C ILE A 98 10.81 19.47 -7.19
N LYS A 99 11.72 20.46 -7.39
CA LYS A 99 12.20 21.34 -6.34
C LYS A 99 11.06 22.10 -5.66
N ALA A 100 10.12 22.66 -6.42
CA ALA A 100 8.97 23.35 -5.85
C ALA A 100 8.12 22.44 -4.95
N VAL A 101 7.95 21.17 -5.31
CA VAL A 101 7.26 20.16 -4.45
C VAL A 101 8.07 19.87 -3.20
N VAL A 102 9.39 19.65 -3.34
CA VAL A 102 10.27 19.31 -2.22
C VAL A 102 10.37 20.49 -1.25
N ASP A 103 10.46 21.74 -1.72
CA ASP A 103 10.53 22.93 -0.87
C ASP A 103 9.28 23.02 0.06
N VAL A 104 8.08 22.78 -0.47
CA VAL A 104 6.85 22.77 0.33
C VAL A 104 6.81 21.56 1.27
N ALA A 105 7.27 20.39 0.82
CA ALA A 105 7.36 19.21 1.66
C ALA A 105 8.30 19.41 2.85
N LYS A 106 9.47 20.08 2.63
CA LYS A 106 10.44 20.47 3.69
C LYS A 106 9.80 21.43 4.69
N GLU A 107 9.18 22.51 4.20
CA GLU A 107 8.54 23.52 5.06
C GLU A 107 7.50 22.91 5.99
N ARG A 108 6.72 21.94 5.49
CA ARG A 108 5.62 21.31 6.21
C ARG A 108 5.96 19.96 6.83
N ASN A 109 7.19 19.49 6.65
CA ASN A 109 7.67 18.16 7.09
C ASN A 109 6.77 17.00 6.61
N ILE A 110 6.33 17.04 5.34
CA ILE A 110 5.43 16.07 4.74
C ILE A 110 6.22 14.98 4.01
N PRO A 111 6.13 13.71 4.40
CA PRO A 111 6.83 12.62 3.74
C PRO A 111 6.48 12.51 2.25
N ILE A 112 7.47 12.21 1.42
CA ILE A 112 7.28 11.94 -0.01
C ILE A 112 7.46 10.45 -0.27
N ARG A 113 6.45 9.81 -0.85
CA ARG A 113 6.61 8.47 -1.37
C ARG A 113 6.97 8.48 -2.84
N VAL A 114 8.19 8.02 -3.13
CA VAL A 114 8.68 7.79 -4.48
C VAL A 114 8.11 6.45 -5.00
N GLY A 115 7.31 6.51 -6.05
CA GLY A 115 6.64 5.33 -6.59
C GLY A 115 7.12 4.97 -7.99
N VAL A 116 7.63 3.74 -8.16
CA VAL A 116 8.03 3.17 -9.45
C VAL A 116 7.16 1.95 -9.75
N ASN A 117 6.70 1.84 -10.99
CA ASN A 117 5.90 0.70 -11.46
C ASN A 117 6.54 0.10 -12.71
N SER A 118 6.45 -1.22 -12.85
CA SER A 118 6.98 -1.94 -14.02
C SER A 118 6.36 -1.46 -15.35
N GLY A 119 5.11 -1.05 -15.34
CA GLY A 119 4.43 -0.53 -16.54
C GLY A 119 4.86 0.87 -16.99
N SER A 120 5.68 1.57 -16.20
CA SER A 120 6.14 2.94 -16.50
C SER A 120 7.66 3.12 -16.30
N LEU A 121 8.42 2.03 -16.46
CA LEU A 121 9.88 2.08 -16.42
C LEU A 121 10.41 2.89 -17.61
N GLU A 122 11.43 3.71 -17.37
CA GLU A 122 12.04 4.60 -18.35
C GLU A 122 12.67 3.80 -19.52
N LYS A 123 12.51 4.31 -20.76
CA LYS A 123 12.96 3.63 -21.98
C LYS A 123 14.47 3.34 -21.98
N ASN A 124 15.28 4.28 -21.49
CA ASN A 124 16.72 4.10 -21.37
C ASN A 124 17.10 2.94 -20.43
N LEU A 125 16.33 2.71 -19.36
CA LEU A 125 16.55 1.57 -18.46
C LEU A 125 16.05 0.27 -19.07
N VAL A 126 14.93 0.30 -19.81
CA VAL A 126 14.47 -0.87 -20.58
C VAL A 126 15.51 -1.28 -21.61
N GLU A 127 16.12 -0.35 -22.33
CA GLU A 127 17.20 -0.60 -23.30
C GLU A 127 18.45 -1.12 -22.60
N LYS A 128 18.87 -0.50 -21.49
CA LYS A 128 20.06 -0.87 -20.72
C LYS A 128 19.98 -2.33 -20.20
N TYR A 129 18.82 -2.76 -19.72
CA TYR A 129 18.61 -4.07 -19.11
C TYR A 129 18.00 -5.10 -20.06
N GLY A 130 17.75 -4.75 -21.32
CA GLY A 130 17.15 -5.64 -22.32
C GLY A 130 15.69 -6.00 -22.04
N GLY A 131 14.98 -5.16 -21.26
CA GLY A 131 13.58 -5.34 -20.87
C GLY A 131 13.25 -4.72 -19.53
N VAL A 132 12.03 -4.96 -19.05
CA VAL A 132 11.62 -4.59 -17.70
C VAL A 132 12.16 -5.63 -16.73
N THR A 133 13.07 -5.23 -15.85
CA THR A 133 13.76 -6.12 -14.88
C THR A 133 13.69 -5.56 -13.47
N ALA A 134 13.93 -6.39 -12.46
CA ALA A 134 14.03 -5.97 -11.07
C ALA A 134 15.16 -4.95 -10.86
N GLU A 135 16.31 -5.18 -11.49
CA GLU A 135 17.47 -4.31 -11.45
C GLU A 135 17.17 -2.92 -12.03
N GLY A 136 16.46 -2.87 -13.17
CA GLY A 136 16.03 -1.61 -13.79
C GLY A 136 15.03 -0.84 -12.91
N LEU A 137 14.09 -1.54 -12.28
CA LEU A 137 13.15 -0.92 -11.33
C LEU A 137 13.85 -0.32 -10.11
N VAL A 138 14.85 -1.02 -9.57
CA VAL A 138 15.64 -0.55 -8.43
C VAL A 138 16.50 0.66 -8.81
N GLU A 139 17.18 0.63 -9.97
CA GLU A 139 17.95 1.78 -10.47
C GLU A 139 17.03 2.99 -10.64
N SER A 140 15.88 2.82 -11.29
CA SER A 140 14.88 3.88 -11.45
C SER A 140 14.43 4.47 -10.11
N ALA A 141 14.21 3.63 -9.09
CA ALA A 141 13.80 4.10 -7.77
C ALA A 141 14.91 4.90 -7.08
N LEU A 142 16.14 4.39 -7.09
CA LEU A 142 17.29 5.05 -6.46
C LEU A 142 17.66 6.37 -7.15
N ASP A 143 17.60 6.45 -8.48
CA ASP A 143 17.85 7.68 -9.20
C ASP A 143 16.84 8.78 -8.83
N LYS A 144 15.56 8.40 -8.67
CA LYS A 144 14.51 9.34 -8.24
C LYS A 144 14.66 9.76 -6.78
N VAL A 145 15.13 8.87 -5.93
CA VAL A 145 15.45 9.18 -4.53
C VAL A 145 16.59 10.18 -4.47
N ARG A 146 17.69 9.93 -5.21
CA ARG A 146 18.84 10.85 -5.27
C ARG A 146 18.45 12.25 -5.72
N ILE A 147 17.55 12.40 -6.69
CA ILE A 147 17.06 13.72 -7.12
C ILE A 147 16.46 14.50 -5.94
N ILE A 148 15.78 13.84 -5.01
CA ILE A 148 15.18 14.48 -3.84
C ILE A 148 16.24 14.70 -2.74
N GLU A 149 17.14 13.73 -2.54
CA GLU A 149 18.28 13.86 -1.60
C GLU A 149 19.21 15.01 -1.96
N ASP A 150 19.48 15.22 -3.26
CA ASP A 150 20.26 16.35 -3.78
C ASP A 150 19.60 17.71 -3.51
N MET A 151 18.32 17.71 -3.12
CA MET A 151 17.59 18.88 -2.64
C MET A 151 17.54 18.95 -1.10
N ASP A 152 18.41 18.22 -0.38
CA ASP A 152 18.47 18.12 1.08
C ASP A 152 17.16 17.68 1.72
N TYR A 153 16.48 16.65 1.20
CA TYR A 153 15.28 16.08 1.77
C TYR A 153 15.31 14.56 1.80
N ASP A 154 15.17 13.99 3.00
CA ASP A 154 15.30 12.56 3.27
C ASP A 154 14.06 11.93 3.94
N ASN A 155 12.98 12.70 4.17
CA ASN A 155 11.73 12.14 4.69
C ASN A 155 10.97 11.40 3.57
N LEU A 156 11.52 10.23 3.19
CA LEU A 156 11.12 9.47 2.02
C LEU A 156 10.56 8.09 2.38
N VAL A 157 9.73 7.59 1.50
CA VAL A 157 9.26 6.18 1.45
C VAL A 157 9.41 5.71 0.02
N ILE A 158 9.90 4.50 -0.20
CA ILE A 158 10.06 3.94 -1.54
C ILE A 158 8.97 2.90 -1.80
N SER A 159 8.45 2.89 -3.02
CA SER A 159 7.47 1.91 -3.48
C SER A 159 7.84 1.43 -4.88
N ILE A 160 8.18 0.15 -4.99
CA ILE A 160 8.38 -0.53 -6.27
C ILE A 160 7.24 -1.53 -6.46
N LYS A 161 6.57 -1.47 -7.62
CA LYS A 161 5.44 -2.36 -7.91
C LYS A 161 5.57 -3.02 -9.28
N SER A 162 5.25 -4.29 -9.30
CA SER A 162 5.14 -5.09 -10.52
C SER A 162 3.92 -6.00 -10.45
N SER A 163 3.34 -6.31 -11.60
CA SER A 163 2.33 -7.37 -11.74
C SER A 163 2.98 -8.76 -11.80
N ASN A 164 4.29 -8.84 -12.08
CA ASN A 164 5.06 -10.07 -11.95
C ASN A 164 5.56 -10.22 -10.51
N VAL A 165 5.08 -11.27 -9.83
CA VAL A 165 5.36 -11.51 -8.41
C VAL A 165 6.85 -11.66 -8.15
N MET A 166 7.53 -12.54 -8.89
CA MET A 166 8.94 -12.82 -8.64
C MET A 166 9.85 -11.63 -8.95
N MET A 167 9.52 -10.85 -9.98
CA MET A 167 10.21 -9.58 -10.26
C MET A 167 10.02 -8.58 -9.11
N CYS A 168 8.80 -8.49 -8.55
CA CYS A 168 8.52 -7.64 -7.40
C CYS A 168 9.31 -8.08 -6.16
N VAL A 169 9.36 -9.39 -5.86
CA VAL A 169 10.16 -9.95 -4.77
C VAL A 169 11.63 -9.59 -4.95
N ARG A 170 12.19 -9.90 -6.14
CA ARG A 170 13.60 -9.61 -6.45
C ARG A 170 13.93 -8.12 -6.33
N ALA A 171 13.04 -7.23 -6.79
CA ALA A 171 13.25 -5.80 -6.67
C ALA A 171 13.29 -5.34 -5.20
N HIS A 172 12.47 -5.94 -4.32
CA HIS A 172 12.49 -5.62 -2.89
C HIS A 172 13.72 -6.17 -2.18
N GLU A 173 14.21 -7.35 -2.52
CA GLU A 173 15.50 -7.86 -2.05
C GLU A 173 16.66 -6.93 -2.42
N LEU A 174 16.67 -6.46 -3.66
CA LEU A 174 17.72 -5.58 -4.16
C LEU A 174 17.68 -4.18 -3.55
N ILE A 175 16.48 -3.60 -3.38
CA ILE A 175 16.36 -2.24 -2.83
C ILE A 175 16.63 -2.22 -1.32
N SER A 176 16.16 -3.22 -0.57
CA SER A 176 16.39 -3.30 0.88
C SER A 176 17.87 -3.46 1.24
N ALA A 177 18.68 -4.03 0.33
CA ALA A 177 20.14 -4.11 0.50
C ALA A 177 20.88 -2.81 0.18
N LYS A 178 20.19 -1.78 -0.37
CA LYS A 178 20.81 -0.55 -0.88
C LYS A 178 20.35 0.71 -0.15
N THR A 179 19.30 0.64 0.66
CA THR A 179 18.75 1.80 1.35
C THR A 179 18.01 1.38 2.61
N ASP A 180 18.02 2.26 3.62
CA ASP A 180 17.28 2.11 4.88
C ASP A 180 15.91 2.84 4.86
N TYR A 181 15.53 3.44 3.74
CA TYR A 181 14.22 4.08 3.61
C TYR A 181 13.08 3.07 3.77
N PRO A 182 12.01 3.45 4.47
CA PRO A 182 10.83 2.60 4.59
C PRO A 182 10.27 2.18 3.23
N LEU A 183 9.86 0.91 3.13
CA LEU A 183 9.36 0.32 1.90
C LEU A 183 7.84 0.11 1.96
N HIS A 184 7.14 0.62 0.94
CA HIS A 184 5.72 0.33 0.72
C HIS A 184 5.57 -0.79 -0.30
N VAL A 185 5.10 -1.94 0.18
CA VAL A 185 5.08 -3.20 -0.57
C VAL A 185 3.67 -3.52 -1.08
N GLY A 186 3.59 -4.11 -2.25
CA GLY A 186 2.34 -4.62 -2.82
C GLY A 186 2.50 -5.06 -4.25
N ILE A 187 1.71 -6.06 -4.65
CA ILE A 187 1.63 -6.49 -6.05
C ILE A 187 0.57 -5.63 -6.74
N THR A 188 0.92 -5.04 -7.89
CA THR A 188 -0.04 -4.24 -8.67
C THR A 188 -0.79 -5.12 -9.67
N GLU A 189 -1.99 -4.68 -10.07
CA GLU A 189 -2.78 -5.38 -11.10
C GLU A 189 -2.95 -6.87 -10.76
N SER A 190 -3.27 -7.16 -9.49
CA SER A 190 -3.27 -8.55 -9.00
C SER A 190 -4.44 -9.36 -9.55
N GLY A 191 -5.56 -8.73 -9.90
CA GLY A 191 -6.76 -9.38 -10.43
C GLY A 191 -7.97 -9.24 -9.51
N THR A 192 -8.96 -10.12 -9.71
CA THR A 192 -10.20 -10.17 -8.90
C THR A 192 -9.93 -10.60 -7.46
N VAL A 193 -10.96 -10.53 -6.61
CA VAL A 193 -10.81 -10.79 -5.16
C VAL A 193 -10.11 -12.12 -4.89
N LEU A 194 -10.56 -13.22 -5.48
CA LEU A 194 -9.94 -14.53 -5.23
C LEU A 194 -8.51 -14.63 -5.76
N THR A 195 -8.35 -14.46 -7.07
CA THR A 195 -7.04 -14.65 -7.72
C THR A 195 -6.03 -13.59 -7.30
N GLY A 196 -6.49 -12.35 -7.11
CA GLY A 196 -5.66 -11.24 -6.66
C GLY A 196 -5.21 -11.38 -5.22
N SER A 197 -6.05 -11.90 -4.32
CA SER A 197 -5.66 -12.19 -2.94
C SER A 197 -4.59 -13.27 -2.87
N ILE A 198 -4.74 -14.36 -3.63
CA ILE A 198 -3.73 -15.43 -3.70
C ILE A 198 -2.40 -14.88 -4.23
N LYS A 199 -2.44 -14.14 -5.34
CA LYS A 199 -1.26 -13.53 -5.95
C LYS A 199 -0.56 -12.56 -5.00
N SER A 200 -1.33 -11.73 -4.30
CA SER A 200 -0.82 -10.81 -3.28
C SER A 200 -0.25 -11.54 -2.06
N ALA A 201 -0.91 -12.62 -1.61
CA ALA A 201 -0.44 -13.42 -0.49
C ALA A 201 0.92 -14.09 -0.80
N VAL A 202 1.10 -14.61 -2.00
CA VAL A 202 2.39 -15.18 -2.43
C VAL A 202 3.46 -14.09 -2.45
N GLY A 203 3.21 -12.94 -3.11
CA GLY A 203 4.20 -11.89 -3.24
C GLY A 203 4.55 -11.22 -1.91
N LEU A 204 3.54 -10.83 -1.14
CA LEU A 204 3.74 -10.24 0.19
C LEU A 204 4.35 -11.25 1.17
N GLY A 205 3.94 -12.52 1.11
CA GLY A 205 4.51 -13.57 1.96
C GLY A 205 6.01 -13.75 1.74
N LEU A 206 6.46 -13.77 0.48
CA LEU A 206 7.87 -13.88 0.13
C LEU A 206 8.69 -12.65 0.54
N ILE A 207 8.13 -11.44 0.47
CA ILE A 207 8.82 -10.20 0.81
C ILE A 207 8.84 -10.00 2.34
N LEU A 208 7.67 -10.04 2.97
CA LEU A 208 7.52 -9.80 4.41
C LEU A 208 8.19 -10.90 5.25
N GLY A 209 8.21 -12.15 4.75
CA GLY A 209 8.90 -13.27 5.41
C GLY A 209 10.40 -13.09 5.52
N GLN A 210 10.99 -12.19 4.73
CA GLN A 210 12.40 -11.79 4.80
C GLN A 210 12.63 -10.57 5.72
N GLY A 211 11.57 -10.06 6.38
CA GLY A 211 11.64 -8.84 7.18
C GLY A 211 11.66 -7.55 6.36
N ILE A 212 11.29 -7.62 5.08
CA ILE A 212 11.28 -6.48 4.16
C ILE A 212 9.87 -5.89 4.08
N GLY A 213 9.70 -4.58 4.33
CA GLY A 213 8.45 -3.84 4.16
C GLY A 213 7.91 -3.26 5.45
N ASP A 214 7.41 -2.03 5.36
CA ASP A 214 6.94 -1.21 6.48
C ASP A 214 5.47 -0.82 6.33
N THR A 215 4.98 -0.75 5.11
CA THR A 215 3.55 -0.59 4.80
C THR A 215 3.17 -1.49 3.62
N ILE A 216 1.95 -2.01 3.63
CA ILE A 216 1.47 -2.89 2.57
C ILE A 216 0.18 -2.36 1.93
N ARG A 217 -0.04 -2.73 0.66
CA ARG A 217 -1.33 -2.62 0.01
C ARG A 217 -1.59 -3.86 -0.85
N VAL A 218 -2.68 -4.54 -0.57
CA VAL A 218 -3.30 -5.49 -1.49
C VAL A 218 -4.09 -4.67 -2.53
N SER A 219 -3.97 -4.98 -3.81
CA SER A 219 -4.65 -4.25 -4.90
C SER A 219 -5.55 -5.21 -5.67
N LEU A 220 -6.86 -5.06 -5.50
CA LEU A 220 -7.87 -5.94 -6.07
C LEU A 220 -8.82 -5.19 -7.01
N THR A 221 -9.35 -5.88 -7.99
CA THR A 221 -10.51 -5.42 -8.76
C THR A 221 -11.76 -5.83 -7.99
N GLY A 222 -12.27 -4.95 -7.13
CA GLY A 222 -13.42 -5.21 -6.25
C GLY A 222 -13.61 -4.12 -5.20
N ASP A 223 -14.38 -4.43 -4.18
CA ASP A 223 -14.57 -3.55 -3.02
C ASP A 223 -13.24 -3.41 -2.26
N PRO A 224 -12.79 -2.17 -1.97
CA PRO A 224 -11.55 -1.94 -1.21
C PRO A 224 -11.54 -2.55 0.21
N VAL A 225 -12.69 -2.86 0.78
CA VAL A 225 -12.80 -3.59 2.06
C VAL A 225 -12.18 -4.98 1.95
N GLU A 226 -12.31 -5.65 0.79
CA GLU A 226 -11.68 -6.95 0.54
C GLU A 226 -10.15 -6.87 0.50
N GLU A 227 -9.57 -5.72 0.08
CA GLU A 227 -8.14 -5.47 0.16
C GLU A 227 -7.65 -5.51 1.62
N ILE A 228 -8.42 -4.91 2.55
CA ILE A 228 -8.08 -4.87 3.98
C ILE A 228 -8.20 -6.26 4.61
N LYS A 229 -9.27 -6.99 4.32
CA LYS A 229 -9.46 -8.37 4.82
C LYS A 229 -8.30 -9.28 4.39
N ALA A 230 -7.93 -9.22 3.10
CA ALA A 230 -6.81 -9.98 2.59
C ALA A 230 -5.48 -9.57 3.25
N ALA A 231 -5.23 -8.27 3.43
CA ALA A 231 -4.03 -7.76 4.09
C ALA A 231 -3.93 -8.22 5.55
N LYS A 232 -5.02 -8.12 6.33
CA LYS A 232 -5.10 -8.62 7.72
C LYS A 232 -4.79 -10.12 7.77
N THR A 233 -5.41 -10.90 6.87
CA THR A 233 -5.20 -12.35 6.79
C THR A 233 -3.74 -12.69 6.47
N ILE A 234 -3.12 -12.00 5.53
CA ILE A 234 -1.70 -12.20 5.17
C ILE A 234 -0.80 -11.93 6.37
N LEU A 235 -0.95 -10.77 7.03
CA LEU A 235 -0.11 -10.40 8.19
C LEU A 235 -0.30 -11.38 9.36
N LYS A 236 -1.52 -11.86 9.60
CA LYS A 236 -1.84 -12.85 10.61
C LYS A 236 -1.21 -14.21 10.28
N THR A 237 -1.37 -14.68 9.04
CA THR A 237 -0.81 -15.97 8.57
C THR A 237 0.72 -16.00 8.66
N LEU A 238 1.37 -14.87 8.45
CA LEU A 238 2.83 -14.72 8.62
C LEU A 238 3.27 -14.56 10.09
N GLY A 239 2.34 -14.49 11.05
CA GLY A 239 2.65 -14.24 12.47
C GLY A 239 3.19 -12.83 12.76
N ILE A 240 3.11 -11.90 11.79
CA ILE A 240 3.58 -10.51 11.93
C ILE A 240 2.61 -9.71 12.80
N ARG A 241 1.31 -10.00 12.67
CA ARG A 241 0.26 -9.45 13.54
C ARG A 241 -0.52 -10.57 14.19
N GLN A 242 -0.71 -10.45 15.47
CA GLN A 242 -1.60 -11.31 16.24
C GLN A 242 -2.91 -10.52 16.45
N SER A 243 -3.99 -10.95 15.79
CA SER A 243 -5.32 -10.37 16.00
C SER A 243 -6.39 -11.41 15.75
N GLY A 244 -7.37 -11.46 16.65
CA GLY A 244 -8.52 -12.33 16.54
C GLY A 244 -8.22 -13.82 16.71
N ILE A 245 -9.26 -14.62 16.50
CA ILE A 245 -9.20 -16.07 16.65
C ILE A 245 -8.62 -16.71 15.37
N GLU A 246 -7.56 -17.50 15.52
CA GLU A 246 -7.05 -18.35 14.43
C GLU A 246 -7.88 -19.63 14.37
N ILE A 247 -8.52 -19.89 13.23
CA ILE A 247 -9.32 -21.10 13.02
C ILE A 247 -8.49 -22.12 12.25
N VAL A 248 -8.37 -23.30 12.85
CA VAL A 248 -7.79 -24.49 12.20
C VAL A 248 -8.94 -25.49 12.00
N SER A 249 -9.28 -25.80 10.76
CA SER A 249 -10.30 -26.77 10.45
C SER A 249 -9.74 -28.03 9.78
N CYS A 250 -10.27 -29.18 10.14
CA CYS A 250 -9.95 -30.42 9.46
C CYS A 250 -10.48 -30.38 8.02
N PRO A 251 -9.68 -30.77 7.00
CA PRO A 251 -10.21 -30.90 5.65
C PRO A 251 -11.23 -32.02 5.60
N THR A 252 -12.33 -31.81 4.87
CA THR A 252 -13.35 -32.84 4.67
C THR A 252 -12.77 -34.02 3.91
N CYS A 253 -13.06 -35.24 4.39
CA CYS A 253 -12.66 -36.49 3.74
C CYS A 253 -13.75 -37.55 3.90
N GLY A 254 -13.55 -38.75 3.39
CA GLY A 254 -14.51 -39.86 3.47
C GLY A 254 -14.83 -40.34 4.89
N ARG A 255 -14.19 -39.84 5.93
CA ARG A 255 -14.48 -40.12 7.35
C ARG A 255 -15.38 -39.07 7.99
N THR A 256 -15.66 -37.95 7.30
CA THR A 256 -16.46 -36.86 7.84
C THR A 256 -17.93 -37.30 7.88
N SER A 257 -18.54 -37.31 9.07
CA SER A 257 -19.91 -37.72 9.30
C SER A 257 -20.86 -36.57 9.70
N ILE A 258 -20.36 -35.35 9.73
CA ILE A 258 -21.12 -34.14 10.10
C ILE A 258 -20.99 -33.08 9.00
N ASP A 259 -21.84 -32.07 9.02
CA ASP A 259 -21.70 -30.88 8.18
C ASP A 259 -20.54 -29.98 8.73
N LEU A 260 -19.30 -30.45 8.50
CA LEU A 260 -18.10 -29.76 8.96
C LEU A 260 -17.86 -28.44 8.21
N ILE A 261 -18.27 -28.35 6.95
CA ILE A 261 -18.12 -27.11 6.14
C ILE A 261 -19.02 -26.03 6.75
N GLY A 262 -20.30 -26.28 6.91
CA GLY A 262 -21.25 -25.34 7.51
C GLY A 262 -20.89 -24.97 8.97
N LEU A 263 -20.32 -25.91 9.73
CA LEU A 263 -19.81 -25.63 11.07
C LEU A 263 -18.61 -24.66 11.04
N ALA A 264 -17.63 -24.93 10.18
CA ALA A 264 -16.44 -24.08 10.05
C ALA A 264 -16.81 -22.65 9.62
N GLU A 265 -17.72 -22.50 8.63
CA GLU A 265 -18.21 -21.18 8.19
C GLU A 265 -18.93 -20.41 9.29
N LYS A 266 -19.75 -21.10 10.11
CA LYS A 266 -20.43 -20.48 11.27
C LYS A 266 -19.44 -20.03 12.33
N VAL A 267 -18.46 -20.87 12.62
CA VAL A 267 -17.39 -20.54 13.58
C VAL A 267 -16.56 -19.35 13.10
N GLU A 268 -16.22 -19.31 11.81
CA GLU A 268 -15.47 -18.20 11.22
C GLU A 268 -16.24 -16.87 11.33
N LYS A 269 -17.55 -16.89 11.02
CA LYS A 269 -18.42 -15.71 11.18
C LYS A 269 -18.52 -15.24 12.63
N LEU A 270 -18.63 -16.16 13.58
CA LEU A 270 -18.66 -15.82 15.01
C LEU A 270 -17.31 -15.26 15.48
N ALA A 271 -16.22 -15.89 15.07
CA ALA A 271 -14.87 -15.49 15.45
C ALA A 271 -14.49 -14.07 14.95
N ALA A 272 -15.08 -13.63 13.84
CA ALA A 272 -14.87 -12.27 13.29
C ALA A 272 -15.32 -11.15 14.24
N GLY A 273 -16.18 -11.42 15.22
CA GLY A 273 -16.60 -10.45 16.24
C GLY A 273 -15.68 -10.36 17.46
N TYR A 274 -14.59 -11.13 17.51
CA TYR A 274 -13.70 -11.23 18.67
C TYR A 274 -12.25 -10.94 18.27
N GLU A 275 -12.02 -9.78 17.66
CA GLU A 275 -10.67 -9.38 17.16
C GLU A 275 -9.66 -9.15 18.29
N GLU A 276 -10.11 -8.85 19.52
CA GLU A 276 -9.27 -8.68 20.70
C GLU A 276 -8.79 -10.01 21.32
N LEU A 277 -9.42 -11.12 20.98
CA LEU A 277 -9.03 -12.44 21.50
C LEU A 277 -7.92 -13.05 20.64
N ASN A 278 -6.80 -13.33 21.26
CA ASN A 278 -5.68 -14.02 20.62
C ASN A 278 -5.75 -15.52 20.94
N LEU A 279 -6.64 -16.24 20.29
CA LEU A 279 -6.90 -17.66 20.53
C LEU A 279 -6.75 -18.47 19.25
N LYS A 280 -6.43 -19.75 19.42
CA LYS A 280 -6.47 -20.74 18.35
C LYS A 280 -7.65 -21.69 18.60
N LEU A 281 -8.58 -21.80 17.66
CA LEU A 281 -9.77 -22.62 17.74
C LEU A 281 -9.72 -23.71 16.66
N ALA A 282 -9.87 -24.97 17.08
CA ALA A 282 -9.88 -26.10 16.18
C ALA A 282 -11.32 -26.57 15.93
N VAL A 283 -11.67 -26.74 14.64
CA VAL A 283 -12.93 -27.32 14.17
C VAL A 283 -12.58 -28.64 13.49
N MET A 284 -12.89 -29.75 14.19
CA MET A 284 -12.46 -31.10 13.80
C MET A 284 -13.63 -32.05 13.62
#